data_fcf67fa7596c27e2a093760a953cd4a5
#
_entry.id   fcf67fa7596c27e2a093760a953cd4a5
#
_cell.length_a   1.000
_cell.length_b   1.000
_cell.length_c   1.000
_cell.angle_alpha   90.00
_cell.angle_beta   90.00
_cell.angle_gamma   90.00
#
_symmetry.space_group_name_H-M   'P 1'
#
loop_
_entity.id
_entity.type
_entity.pdbx_description
1 polymer ?
#
loop_
_entity_poly.entity_id
_entity_poly.type
_entity_poly.pdbx_seq_one_letter_code
_entity_poly.pdbx_strand_id
1 'polypeptide(L)'
;MACLLLAAQHCVASDFDFSISDGISNSKLKEKMEKNVISMLSIFNSREISMNFMKKGITEDAKICISELLQNTTIKYSSVTSSSCIKTISGYQVRGVPVNLESADYEEAGQNLTIDFTPDGDISNVSISIEKKTYSQIMNDVSSQDDYLRRQQIVSFVEQFRTAYNRKDMPFLNSVYSDDALIITGRVVNYFIRSKNADENIFMHKEKIEYNRQNKFQYLNSLQKVFRRNEFVNVKFEDVDIVQHPKYDDIYGVTLKQRWFSTHYSDEGYLFLMIDFSDSERPLIQVRTWQPYKNNKGDIILQDNDIFSLSDFHIVR
;
A
#
# COMPACT_ATOMS: atom_id res chain seq x y z
N MET A 1 -8.03 52.93 36.51
CA MET A 1 -8.82 52.24 35.46
C MET A 1 -7.91 51.23 34.78
N ALA A 2 -8.01 49.95 35.17
CA ALA A 2 -7.23 48.88 34.60
C ALA A 2 -8.10 48.17 33.56
N CYS A 3 -7.73 48.26 32.28
CA CYS A 3 -8.34 47.48 31.21
C CYS A 3 -7.84 46.02 31.24
N LEU A 4 -8.70 45.11 31.64
CA LEU A 4 -8.50 43.66 31.43
C LEU A 4 -8.73 43.37 29.94
N LEU A 5 -7.68 43.04 29.23
CA LEU A 5 -7.75 42.41 27.92
C LEU A 5 -8.03 40.90 28.14
N LEU A 6 -9.29 40.50 27.95
CA LEU A 6 -9.67 39.11 27.79
C LEU A 6 -9.15 38.64 26.41
N ALA A 7 -8.09 37.84 26.40
CA ALA A 7 -7.70 37.09 25.25
C ALA A 7 -8.75 35.97 25.01
N ALA A 8 -9.66 36.19 24.07
CA ALA A 8 -10.54 35.13 23.56
C ALA A 8 -9.66 34.12 22.84
N GLN A 9 -9.43 32.99 23.48
CA GLN A 9 -8.94 31.77 22.79
C GLN A 9 -10.03 31.36 21.81
N HIS A 10 -9.82 31.68 20.54
CA HIS A 10 -10.61 31.10 19.47
C HIS A 10 -10.24 29.62 19.42
N CYS A 11 -11.06 28.78 20.02
CA CYS A 11 -11.10 27.35 19.73
C CYS A 11 -11.60 27.24 18.29
N VAL A 12 -10.69 27.10 17.34
CA VAL A 12 -11.04 26.72 15.96
C VAL A 12 -11.62 25.32 16.08
N ALA A 13 -12.94 25.22 16.03
CA ALA A 13 -13.61 23.95 15.88
C ALA A 13 -13.06 23.33 14.58
N SER A 14 -12.43 22.16 14.66
CA SER A 14 -12.02 21.43 13.48
C SER A 14 -13.29 21.08 12.69
N ASP A 15 -13.35 21.50 11.43
CA ASP A 15 -14.50 21.22 10.52
C ASP A 15 -14.64 19.72 10.17
N PHE A 16 -13.96 18.85 10.89
CA PHE A 16 -13.98 17.39 10.68
C PHE A 16 -14.14 16.66 12.02
N ASP A 17 -14.92 15.61 11.97
CA ASP A 17 -15.18 14.72 13.10
C ASP A 17 -14.89 13.28 12.70
N PHE A 18 -14.40 12.50 13.67
CA PHE A 18 -14.12 11.08 13.50
C PHE A 18 -14.66 10.33 14.70
N SER A 19 -15.38 9.23 14.44
CA SER A 19 -15.89 8.33 15.48
C SER A 19 -15.66 6.86 15.13
N ILE A 20 -15.54 6.04 16.16
CA ILE A 20 -15.53 4.58 16.04
C ILE A 20 -16.94 4.07 16.32
N SER A 21 -17.60 3.44 15.34
CA SER A 21 -18.98 2.99 15.46
C SER A 21 -19.12 1.80 16.41
N ASP A 22 -18.21 0.83 16.29
CA ASP A 22 -18.28 -0.47 16.98
C ASP A 22 -16.88 -1.10 17.16
N GLY A 23 -16.84 -2.33 17.70
CA GLY A 23 -15.60 -3.13 17.84
C GLY A 23 -14.78 -2.84 19.11
N ILE A 24 -15.15 -1.84 19.92
CA ILE A 24 -14.50 -1.52 21.19
C ILE A 24 -15.55 -1.34 22.28
N SER A 25 -15.49 -2.17 23.32
CA SER A 25 -16.38 -2.07 24.48
C SER A 25 -15.88 -1.09 25.56
N ASN A 26 -14.58 -0.82 25.61
CA ASN A 26 -13.99 0.12 26.55
C ASN A 26 -14.12 1.55 26.05
N SER A 27 -15.05 2.32 26.63
CA SER A 27 -15.35 3.70 26.23
C SER A 27 -14.16 4.66 26.37
N LYS A 28 -13.32 4.50 27.40
CA LYS A 28 -12.13 5.35 27.60
C LYS A 28 -11.07 5.10 26.52
N LEU A 29 -10.88 3.83 26.15
CA LEU A 29 -9.97 3.44 25.08
C LEU A 29 -10.46 3.96 23.73
N LYS A 30 -11.76 3.79 23.45
CA LYS A 30 -12.41 4.32 22.25
C LYS A 30 -12.20 5.84 22.13
N GLU A 31 -12.52 6.61 23.17
CA GLU A 31 -12.34 8.06 23.21
C GLU A 31 -10.86 8.47 22.96
N LYS A 32 -9.92 7.74 23.57
CA LYS A 32 -8.48 7.97 23.35
C LYS A 32 -8.10 7.78 21.89
N MET A 33 -8.55 6.66 21.27
CA MET A 33 -8.24 6.34 19.87
C MET A 33 -8.86 7.38 18.92
N GLU A 34 -10.10 7.78 19.13
CA GLU A 34 -10.78 8.82 18.35
C GLU A 34 -10.01 10.16 18.40
N LYS A 35 -9.60 10.60 19.59
CA LYS A 35 -8.77 11.81 19.77
C LYS A 35 -7.42 11.70 19.03
N ASN A 36 -6.78 10.54 19.09
CA ASN A 36 -5.51 10.33 18.41
C ASN A 36 -5.67 10.42 16.87
N VAL A 37 -6.75 9.85 16.32
CA VAL A 37 -7.06 9.95 14.88
C VAL A 37 -7.35 11.40 14.47
N ILE A 38 -8.19 12.12 15.22
CA ILE A 38 -8.50 13.53 14.93
C ILE A 38 -7.22 14.36 14.94
N SER A 39 -6.33 14.15 15.93
CA SER A 39 -5.05 14.84 16.02
C SER A 39 -4.15 14.55 14.81
N MET A 40 -4.08 13.30 14.36
CA MET A 40 -3.32 12.90 13.18
C MET A 40 -3.90 13.53 11.91
N LEU A 41 -5.22 13.50 11.70
CA LEU A 41 -5.87 14.08 10.54
C LEU A 41 -5.70 15.60 10.49
N SER A 42 -5.63 16.27 11.65
CA SER A 42 -5.30 17.70 11.73
C SER A 42 -3.91 18.01 11.20
N ILE A 43 -2.92 17.14 11.47
CA ILE A 43 -1.56 17.26 10.92
C ILE A 43 -1.57 17.13 9.40
N PHE A 44 -2.34 16.20 8.85
CA PHE A 44 -2.46 16.04 7.39
C PHE A 44 -3.01 17.32 6.73
N ASN A 45 -4.00 17.94 7.32
CA ASN A 45 -4.62 19.16 6.76
C ASN A 45 -3.74 20.41 6.91
N SER A 46 -3.03 20.56 8.03
CA SER A 46 -2.19 21.75 8.29
C SER A 46 -0.84 21.71 7.59
N ARG A 47 -0.37 20.54 7.20
CA ARG A 47 1.02 20.28 6.74
C ARG A 47 2.10 20.74 7.74
N GLU A 48 1.72 21.19 8.91
CA GLU A 48 2.66 21.54 9.96
C GLU A 48 3.09 20.29 10.71
N ILE A 49 4.23 19.72 10.29
CA ILE A 49 4.93 18.66 11.05
C ILE A 49 5.57 19.33 12.28
N SER A 50 4.75 19.86 13.15
CA SER A 50 5.22 20.34 14.45
C SER A 50 5.54 19.13 15.30
N MET A 51 6.82 18.92 15.63
CA MET A 51 7.28 17.87 16.55
C MET A 51 6.53 17.88 17.88
N ASN A 52 5.98 19.01 18.27
CA ASN A 52 5.19 19.15 19.51
C ASN A 52 3.79 18.54 19.41
N PHE A 53 3.19 18.48 18.21
CA PHE A 53 1.86 17.93 17.99
C PHE A 53 1.82 16.40 18.11
N MET A 54 2.91 15.73 17.75
CA MET A 54 3.03 14.26 17.77
C MET A 54 3.50 13.67 19.13
N LYS A 55 3.45 14.44 20.24
CA LYS A 55 4.04 13.98 21.51
C LYS A 55 3.24 12.93 22.25
N LYS A 56 1.95 12.77 21.99
CA LYS A 56 1.08 11.79 22.71
C LYS A 56 0.17 11.07 21.76
N GLY A 57 -0.03 9.77 21.99
CA GLY A 57 -1.00 8.95 21.27
C GLY A 57 -0.52 8.40 19.92
N ILE A 58 0.77 8.57 19.57
CA ILE A 58 1.38 8.06 18.33
C ILE A 58 2.75 7.50 18.70
N THR A 59 3.07 6.27 18.28
CA THR A 59 4.37 5.65 18.52
C THR A 59 5.48 6.30 17.67
N GLU A 60 6.74 6.09 18.01
CA GLU A 60 7.86 6.67 17.24
C GLU A 60 7.87 6.15 15.79
N ASP A 61 7.62 4.86 15.58
CA ASP A 61 7.54 4.26 14.24
C ASP A 61 6.40 4.87 13.41
N ALA A 62 5.23 5.08 14.02
CA ALA A 62 4.12 5.73 13.34
C ALA A 62 4.40 7.19 13.03
N LYS A 63 5.17 7.92 13.86
CA LYS A 63 5.61 9.30 13.55
C LYS A 63 6.51 9.34 12.32
N ILE A 64 7.45 8.42 12.22
CA ILE A 64 8.32 8.28 11.04
C ILE A 64 7.45 8.03 9.80
N CYS A 65 6.55 7.04 9.88
CA CYS A 65 5.61 6.69 8.82
C CYS A 65 4.79 7.89 8.33
N ILE A 66 4.17 8.63 9.26
CA ILE A 66 3.36 9.81 8.96
C ILE A 66 4.22 10.93 8.35
N SER A 67 5.41 11.17 8.89
CA SER A 67 6.32 12.20 8.39
C SER A 67 6.78 11.92 6.95
N GLU A 68 7.17 10.69 6.66
CA GLU A 68 7.57 10.27 5.31
C GLU A 68 6.41 10.33 4.32
N LEU A 69 5.20 9.93 4.76
CA LEU A 69 4.01 10.01 3.94
C LEU A 69 3.69 11.47 3.57
N LEU A 70 3.75 12.39 4.53
CA LEU A 70 3.52 13.82 4.31
C LEU A 70 4.60 14.51 3.45
N GLN A 71 5.86 14.04 3.52
CA GLN A 71 6.94 14.55 2.68
C GLN A 71 6.76 14.18 1.21
N ASN A 72 6.19 13.02 0.94
CA ASN A 72 6.07 12.46 -0.41
C ASN A 72 4.66 12.54 -1.00
N THR A 73 3.65 12.89 -0.20
CA THR A 73 2.25 12.91 -0.63
C THR A 73 1.50 14.02 0.10
N THR A 74 0.65 14.74 -0.60
CA THR A 74 -0.30 15.65 0.04
C THR A 74 -1.57 14.87 0.39
N ILE A 75 -1.90 14.84 1.67
CA ILE A 75 -3.10 14.17 2.19
C ILE A 75 -4.03 15.22 2.74
N LYS A 76 -5.31 15.19 2.36
CA LYS A 76 -6.37 16.03 2.92
C LYS A 76 -7.52 15.16 3.41
N TYR A 77 -8.08 15.55 4.53
CA TYR A 77 -9.28 14.98 5.12
C TYR A 77 -10.33 16.09 5.28
N SER A 78 -11.56 15.85 4.83
CA SER A 78 -12.60 16.88 4.79
C SER A 78 -14.00 16.40 5.17
N SER A 79 -14.11 15.20 5.77
CA SER A 79 -15.43 14.61 6.04
C SER A 79 -15.62 14.23 7.49
N VAL A 80 -16.88 14.21 7.92
CA VAL A 80 -17.28 13.50 9.13
C VAL A 80 -17.37 12.02 8.81
N THR A 81 -16.62 11.20 9.54
CA THR A 81 -16.52 9.75 9.24
C THR A 81 -16.73 8.91 10.49
N SER A 82 -17.46 7.84 10.33
CA SER A 82 -17.58 6.77 11.32
C SER A 82 -17.05 5.47 10.73
N SER A 83 -16.12 4.82 11.44
CA SER A 83 -15.48 3.58 11.01
C SER A 83 -15.60 2.51 12.10
N SER A 84 -15.72 1.25 11.69
CA SER A 84 -15.63 0.13 12.63
C SER A 84 -14.18 -0.14 13.03
N CYS A 85 -14.02 -0.64 14.25
CA CYS A 85 -12.74 -1.08 14.77
C CYS A 85 -12.72 -2.61 14.85
N ILE A 86 -11.62 -3.21 14.43
CA ILE A 86 -11.39 -4.65 14.57
C ILE A 86 -10.24 -4.89 15.54
N LYS A 87 -10.36 -5.97 16.32
CA LYS A 87 -9.26 -6.43 17.16
C LYS A 87 -8.28 -7.24 16.32
N THR A 88 -7.00 -6.95 16.45
CA THR A 88 -5.90 -7.67 15.79
C THR A 88 -5.04 -8.39 16.83
N ILE A 89 -4.06 -9.17 16.37
CA ILE A 89 -3.09 -9.84 17.25
C ILE A 89 -2.28 -8.80 18.04
N SER A 90 -1.91 -7.69 17.40
CA SER A 90 -1.04 -6.65 17.97
C SER A 90 -1.78 -5.49 18.66
N GLY A 91 -3.13 -5.48 18.62
CA GLY A 91 -3.93 -4.40 19.21
C GLY A 91 -5.25 -4.19 18.50
N TYR A 92 -5.44 -3.03 17.90
CA TYR A 92 -6.68 -2.68 17.20
C TYR A 92 -6.39 -2.07 15.83
N GLN A 93 -7.37 -2.13 14.94
CA GLN A 93 -7.28 -1.54 13.61
C GLN A 93 -8.58 -0.85 13.24
N VAL A 94 -8.49 0.38 12.73
CA VAL A 94 -9.59 1.13 12.11
C VAL A 94 -9.32 1.21 10.61
N ARG A 95 -10.32 0.90 9.80
CA ARG A 95 -10.20 0.87 8.34
C ARG A 95 -11.21 1.81 7.68
N GLY A 96 -10.87 2.26 6.47
CA GLY A 96 -11.77 3.03 5.63
C GLY A 96 -11.91 4.49 6.04
N VAL A 97 -10.89 5.09 6.64
CA VAL A 97 -10.85 6.53 6.92
C VAL A 97 -10.58 7.27 5.60
N PRO A 98 -11.57 7.99 5.02
CA PRO A 98 -11.42 8.58 3.70
C PRO A 98 -10.48 9.77 3.71
N VAL A 99 -9.60 9.82 2.72
CA VAL A 99 -8.68 10.94 2.50
C VAL A 99 -8.55 11.22 1.01
N ASN A 100 -8.15 12.43 0.66
CA ASN A 100 -7.76 12.81 -0.68
C ASN A 100 -6.24 12.88 -0.75
N LEU A 101 -5.64 12.09 -1.64
CA LEU A 101 -4.23 12.19 -1.97
C LEU A 101 -4.08 13.12 -3.17
N GLU A 102 -3.52 14.31 -2.95
CA GLU A 102 -3.25 15.25 -4.04
C GLU A 102 -1.88 14.95 -4.63
N SER A 103 -1.85 14.53 -5.88
CA SER A 103 -0.68 14.63 -6.75
C SER A 103 -1.12 15.35 -8.03
N ALA A 104 -0.23 16.15 -8.61
CA ALA A 104 -0.58 17.10 -9.67
C ALA A 104 -1.26 16.48 -10.92
N ASP A 105 -1.15 15.17 -11.12
CA ASP A 105 -1.62 14.47 -12.32
C ASP A 105 -2.53 13.26 -12.02
N TYR A 106 -3.16 13.20 -10.86
CA TYR A 106 -3.94 12.02 -10.45
C TYR A 106 -5.43 12.33 -10.35
N GLU A 107 -6.23 11.80 -11.31
CA GLU A 107 -7.70 12.03 -11.36
C GLU A 107 -8.47 11.33 -10.22
N GLU A 108 -7.93 10.27 -9.61
CA GLU A 108 -8.59 9.53 -8.52
C GLU A 108 -7.94 9.84 -7.16
N ALA A 109 -8.17 11.04 -6.65
CA ALA A 109 -7.59 11.47 -5.36
C ALA A 109 -8.17 10.73 -4.14
N GLY A 110 -9.41 10.20 -4.22
CA GLY A 110 -10.10 9.53 -3.12
C GLY A 110 -9.45 8.19 -2.74
N GLN A 111 -8.91 8.10 -1.53
CA GLN A 111 -8.31 6.89 -0.95
C GLN A 111 -8.85 6.69 0.46
N ASN A 112 -8.54 5.55 1.06
CA ASN A 112 -8.85 5.30 2.46
C ASN A 112 -7.56 4.96 3.22
N LEU A 113 -7.53 5.30 4.50
CA LEU A 113 -6.47 4.89 5.41
C LEU A 113 -6.91 3.72 6.28
N THR A 114 -5.94 2.87 6.56
CA THR A 114 -5.96 1.90 7.65
C THR A 114 -5.05 2.42 8.75
N ILE A 115 -5.56 2.46 9.98
CA ILE A 115 -4.85 2.96 11.15
C ILE A 115 -4.76 1.83 12.16
N ASP A 116 -3.54 1.42 12.48
CA ASP A 116 -3.26 0.41 13.50
C ASP A 116 -2.97 1.08 14.84
N PHE A 117 -3.41 0.42 15.92
CA PHE A 117 -3.23 0.90 17.28
C PHE A 117 -2.62 -0.17 18.15
N THR A 118 -1.80 0.24 19.09
CA THR A 118 -1.36 -0.60 20.21
C THR A 118 -2.56 -1.03 21.08
N PRO A 119 -2.42 -2.05 21.94
CA PRO A 119 -3.45 -2.41 22.91
C PRO A 119 -3.90 -1.24 23.79
N ASP A 120 -3.02 -0.26 24.02
CA ASP A 120 -3.30 0.94 24.83
C ASP A 120 -3.94 2.10 24.01
N GLY A 121 -4.15 1.91 22.71
CA GLY A 121 -4.83 2.88 21.83
C GLY A 121 -3.95 3.99 21.28
N ASP A 122 -2.61 3.85 21.31
CA ASP A 122 -1.73 4.72 20.57
C ASP A 122 -1.62 4.28 19.10
N ILE A 123 -1.60 5.23 18.17
CA ILE A 123 -1.41 4.91 16.74
C ILE A 123 -0.03 4.28 16.56
N SER A 124 0.02 3.06 16.05
CA SER A 124 1.25 2.30 15.80
C SER A 124 1.67 2.26 14.33
N ASN A 125 0.72 2.41 13.41
CA ASN A 125 1.01 2.48 11.98
C ASN A 125 -0.14 3.16 11.22
N VAL A 126 0.18 3.73 10.05
CA VAL A 126 -0.79 4.29 9.11
C VAL A 126 -0.45 3.83 7.72
N SER A 127 -1.40 3.21 7.04
CA SER A 127 -1.23 2.72 5.68
C SER A 127 -2.40 3.11 4.78
N ILE A 128 -2.15 3.12 3.47
CA ILE A 128 -3.20 3.35 2.48
C ILE A 128 -3.91 2.02 2.24
N SER A 129 -5.21 1.99 2.52
CA SER A 129 -6.04 0.78 2.45
C SER A 129 -6.20 0.25 1.02
N ILE A 130 -6.37 -1.05 0.88
CA ILE A 130 -7.03 -1.62 -0.30
C ILE A 130 -8.52 -1.22 -0.30
N GLU A 131 -9.20 -1.39 -1.43
CA GLU A 131 -10.60 -1.05 -1.53
C GLU A 131 -11.47 -1.88 -0.58
N LYS A 132 -12.49 -1.25 0.02
CA LYS A 132 -13.41 -1.90 0.98
C LYS A 132 -14.06 -3.16 0.41
N LYS A 133 -14.44 -3.13 -0.88
CA LYS A 133 -15.03 -4.27 -1.57
C LYS A 133 -14.07 -5.44 -1.61
N THR A 134 -12.84 -5.21 -2.04
CA THR A 134 -11.75 -6.21 -2.10
C THR A 134 -11.45 -6.78 -0.73
N TYR A 135 -11.33 -5.92 0.29
CA TYR A 135 -11.16 -6.38 1.67
C TYR A 135 -12.29 -7.31 2.12
N SER A 136 -13.56 -6.92 1.87
CA SER A 136 -14.71 -7.75 2.23
C SER A 136 -14.72 -9.10 1.49
N GLN A 137 -14.34 -9.13 0.22
CA GLN A 137 -14.23 -10.37 -0.55
C GLN A 137 -13.18 -11.31 0.06
N ILE A 138 -11.96 -10.80 0.34
CA ILE A 138 -10.89 -11.57 0.98
C ILE A 138 -11.33 -12.15 2.32
N MET A 139 -12.01 -11.35 3.15
CA MET A 139 -12.45 -11.77 4.49
C MET A 139 -13.70 -12.65 4.49
N ASN A 140 -14.46 -12.72 3.41
CA ASN A 140 -15.59 -13.64 3.26
C ASN A 140 -15.18 -15.03 2.73
N ASP A 141 -14.00 -15.15 2.13
CA ASP A 141 -13.45 -16.37 1.55
C ASP A 141 -12.58 -17.16 2.54
N VAL A 142 -12.90 -17.07 3.83
CA VAL A 142 -12.13 -17.73 4.88
C VAL A 142 -12.70 -19.12 5.20
N SER A 143 -11.80 -20.08 5.42
CA SER A 143 -12.14 -21.46 5.74
C SER A 143 -12.15 -21.77 7.25
N SER A 144 -11.41 -20.97 8.05
CA SER A 144 -11.25 -21.15 9.49
C SER A 144 -10.87 -19.85 10.19
N GLN A 145 -10.84 -19.86 11.54
CA GLN A 145 -10.38 -18.71 12.32
C GLN A 145 -8.89 -18.40 12.08
N ASP A 146 -8.07 -19.42 11.91
CA ASP A 146 -6.63 -19.24 11.64
C ASP A 146 -6.40 -18.66 10.23
N ASP A 147 -7.19 -19.10 9.24
CA ASP A 147 -7.17 -18.50 7.89
C ASP A 147 -7.63 -17.05 7.92
N TYR A 148 -8.65 -16.71 8.71
CA TYR A 148 -9.09 -15.32 8.90
C TYR A 148 -7.94 -14.44 9.44
N LEU A 149 -7.27 -14.87 10.51
CA LEU A 149 -6.16 -14.12 11.09
C LEU A 149 -4.99 -13.98 10.12
N ARG A 150 -4.69 -15.03 9.37
CA ARG A 150 -3.64 -15.01 8.35
C ARG A 150 -3.97 -14.04 7.22
N ARG A 151 -5.19 -14.06 6.71
CA ARG A 151 -5.63 -13.11 5.66
C ARG A 151 -5.58 -11.66 6.15
N GLN A 152 -5.93 -11.39 7.41
CA GLN A 152 -5.73 -10.06 8.01
C GLN A 152 -4.25 -9.64 7.98
N GLN A 153 -3.33 -10.53 8.36
CA GLN A 153 -1.89 -10.25 8.32
C GLN A 153 -1.41 -9.98 6.89
N ILE A 154 -1.86 -10.78 5.92
CA ILE A 154 -1.49 -10.60 4.51
C ILE A 154 -1.98 -9.24 3.99
N VAL A 155 -3.24 -8.88 4.25
CA VAL A 155 -3.79 -7.59 3.82
C VAL A 155 -3.03 -6.44 4.47
N SER A 156 -2.75 -6.51 5.77
CA SER A 156 -1.95 -5.50 6.47
C SER A 156 -0.56 -5.35 5.87
N PHE A 157 0.10 -6.48 5.57
CA PHE A 157 1.41 -6.49 4.91
C PHE A 157 1.37 -5.83 3.52
N VAL A 158 0.37 -6.17 2.69
CA VAL A 158 0.19 -5.61 1.34
C VAL A 158 -0.05 -4.11 1.38
N GLU A 159 -0.84 -3.62 2.35
CA GLU A 159 -1.11 -2.20 2.54
C GLU A 159 0.14 -1.44 3.02
N GLN A 160 0.91 -2.00 3.94
CA GLN A 160 2.19 -1.45 4.37
C GLN A 160 3.21 -1.43 3.22
N PHE A 161 3.28 -2.51 2.46
CA PHE A 161 4.15 -2.62 1.28
C PHE A 161 3.81 -1.56 0.23
N ARG A 162 2.53 -1.37 -0.10
CA ARG A 162 2.06 -0.29 -0.96
C ARG A 162 2.48 1.07 -0.42
N THR A 163 2.20 1.32 0.86
CA THR A 163 2.46 2.60 1.52
C THR A 163 3.95 2.92 1.55
N ALA A 164 4.80 1.90 1.70
CA ALA A 164 6.26 2.06 1.66
C ALA A 164 6.77 2.60 0.32
N TYR A 165 6.15 2.22 -0.80
CA TYR A 165 6.47 2.84 -2.10
C TYR A 165 6.08 4.31 -2.13
N ASN A 166 4.90 4.65 -1.62
CA ASN A 166 4.41 6.03 -1.61
C ASN A 166 5.26 6.93 -0.69
N ARG A 167 5.78 6.37 0.42
CA ARG A 167 6.71 7.05 1.33
C ARG A 167 8.16 7.04 0.85
N LYS A 168 8.48 6.21 -0.15
CA LYS A 168 9.86 5.91 -0.59
C LYS A 168 10.71 5.28 0.53
N ASP A 169 10.09 4.47 1.38
CA ASP A 169 10.69 3.83 2.56
C ASP A 169 11.61 2.67 2.16
N MET A 170 12.85 2.99 1.84
CA MET A 170 13.86 2.00 1.47
C MET A 170 14.23 1.04 2.61
N PRO A 171 14.33 1.47 3.89
CA PRO A 171 14.55 0.56 5.02
C PRO A 171 13.48 -0.53 5.11
N PHE A 172 12.19 -0.18 5.08
CA PHE A 172 11.11 -1.15 5.11
C PHE A 172 11.18 -2.08 3.89
N LEU A 173 11.29 -1.53 2.68
CA LEU A 173 11.37 -2.33 1.46
C LEU A 173 12.57 -3.30 1.47
N ASN A 174 13.69 -2.89 2.06
CA ASN A 174 14.83 -3.81 2.23
C ASN A 174 14.53 -4.93 3.24
N SER A 175 13.79 -4.64 4.31
CA SER A 175 13.52 -5.62 5.39
C SER A 175 12.53 -6.71 4.98
N VAL A 176 11.60 -6.42 4.06
CA VAL A 176 10.52 -7.34 3.67
C VAL A 176 10.87 -8.29 2.53
N TYR A 177 11.99 -8.09 1.84
CA TYR A 177 12.47 -9.06 0.85
C TYR A 177 13.43 -10.07 1.50
N SER A 178 13.27 -11.36 1.19
CA SER A 178 14.29 -12.37 1.46
C SER A 178 15.61 -11.99 0.80
N ASP A 179 16.75 -12.38 1.38
CA ASP A 179 18.05 -12.12 0.78
C ASP A 179 18.23 -12.84 -0.55
N ASP A 180 17.58 -14.00 -0.70
CA ASP A 180 17.55 -14.80 -1.93
C ASP A 180 16.33 -14.53 -2.81
N ALA A 181 15.61 -13.42 -2.57
CA ALA A 181 14.40 -13.09 -3.31
C ALA A 181 14.65 -13.02 -4.82
N LEU A 182 13.78 -13.70 -5.58
CA LEU A 182 13.72 -13.60 -7.03
C LEU A 182 12.79 -12.46 -7.44
N ILE A 183 13.33 -11.48 -8.14
CA ILE A 183 12.55 -10.37 -8.68
C ILE A 183 12.53 -10.44 -10.22
N ILE A 184 11.33 -10.44 -10.80
CA ILE A 184 11.11 -10.47 -12.26
C ILE A 184 10.34 -9.21 -12.64
N THR A 185 10.87 -8.41 -13.57
CA THR A 185 10.19 -7.23 -14.09
C THR A 185 10.03 -7.32 -15.60
N GLY A 186 8.80 -7.20 -16.07
CA GLY A 186 8.48 -7.19 -17.50
C GLY A 186 8.61 -5.78 -18.09
N ARG A 187 9.01 -5.71 -19.35
CA ARG A 187 8.94 -4.50 -20.17
C ARG A 187 8.40 -4.82 -21.56
N VAL A 188 7.63 -3.91 -22.12
CA VAL A 188 7.19 -4.02 -23.51
C VAL A 188 8.35 -3.70 -24.44
N VAL A 189 8.65 -4.60 -25.35
CA VAL A 189 9.66 -4.40 -26.40
C VAL A 189 9.05 -4.56 -27.78
N ASN A 190 9.48 -3.70 -28.67
CA ASN A 190 9.08 -3.74 -30.06
C ASN A 190 10.06 -4.58 -30.87
N TYR A 191 9.56 -5.41 -31.77
CA TYR A 191 10.39 -6.16 -32.71
C TYR A 191 9.72 -6.26 -34.07
N PHE A 192 10.51 -6.47 -35.10
CA PHE A 192 10.03 -6.57 -36.46
C PHE A 192 10.13 -8.01 -36.95
N ILE A 193 9.06 -8.51 -37.55
CA ILE A 193 9.05 -9.81 -38.23
C ILE A 193 8.95 -9.53 -39.74
N ARG A 194 9.87 -10.16 -40.51
CA ARG A 194 9.76 -10.14 -41.95
C ARG A 194 8.58 -11.04 -42.35
N SER A 195 7.65 -10.49 -43.15
CA SER A 195 6.55 -11.29 -43.73
C SER A 195 7.11 -12.41 -44.60
N LYS A 196 6.59 -13.62 -44.43
CA LYS A 196 6.97 -14.78 -45.27
C LYS A 196 6.31 -14.79 -46.62
N ASN A 197 5.36 -13.89 -46.87
CA ASN A 197 4.65 -13.78 -48.16
C ASN A 197 5.38 -12.81 -49.09
N ALA A 198 6.15 -13.37 -49.83
CA ALA A 198 6.80 -13.29 -51.14
C ALA A 198 7.37 -11.97 -51.64
N ASP A 199 6.68 -11.01 -52.14
CA ASP A 199 7.25 -10.07 -53.10
C ASP A 199 7.54 -8.64 -52.60
N GLU A 200 7.17 -8.35 -51.38
CA GLU A 200 7.48 -7.05 -50.73
C GLU A 200 8.18 -7.28 -49.41
N ASN A 201 9.26 -6.52 -49.14
CA ASN A 201 9.98 -6.48 -47.84
C ASN A 201 9.10 -5.81 -46.77
N ILE A 202 7.94 -6.41 -46.47
CA ILE A 202 7.00 -5.91 -45.47
C ILE A 202 7.50 -6.41 -44.09
N PHE A 203 7.92 -5.46 -43.25
CA PHE A 203 8.20 -5.71 -41.86
C PHE A 203 6.95 -5.45 -41.02
N MET A 204 6.43 -6.49 -40.39
CA MET A 204 5.36 -6.35 -39.43
C MET A 204 5.95 -5.97 -38.06
N HIS A 205 5.48 -4.87 -37.50
CA HIS A 205 5.76 -4.45 -36.14
C HIS A 205 4.98 -5.35 -35.17
N LYS A 206 5.69 -5.94 -34.23
CA LYS A 206 5.10 -6.73 -33.12
C LYS A 206 5.67 -6.30 -31.79
N GLU A 207 4.91 -6.56 -30.74
CA GLU A 207 5.26 -6.26 -29.36
C GLU A 207 5.28 -7.56 -28.57
N LYS A 208 6.16 -7.64 -27.59
CA LYS A 208 6.21 -8.73 -26.58
C LYS A 208 6.64 -8.18 -25.24
N ILE A 209 6.34 -8.91 -24.18
CA ILE A 209 6.90 -8.66 -22.87
C ILE A 209 8.26 -9.36 -22.78
N GLU A 210 9.30 -8.61 -22.43
CA GLU A 210 10.62 -9.15 -22.12
C GLU A 210 10.85 -9.07 -20.61
N TYR A 211 11.26 -10.17 -20.00
CA TYR A 211 11.43 -10.29 -18.56
C TYR A 211 12.90 -10.14 -18.16
N ASN A 212 13.14 -9.26 -17.19
CA ASN A 212 14.44 -9.09 -16.55
C ASN A 212 14.41 -9.71 -15.15
N ARG A 213 15.34 -10.64 -14.87
CA ARG A 213 15.50 -11.28 -13.57
C ARG A 213 16.59 -10.56 -12.78
N GLN A 214 16.27 -10.26 -11.53
CA GLN A 214 17.12 -9.51 -10.62
C GLN A 214 17.11 -10.17 -9.25
N ASN A 215 18.20 -10.02 -8.50
CA ASN A 215 18.19 -10.29 -7.07
C ASN A 215 17.73 -9.04 -6.27
N LYS A 216 17.52 -9.20 -4.96
CA LYS A 216 17.13 -8.14 -4.04
C LYS A 216 18.00 -6.87 -4.19
N PHE A 217 19.32 -7.03 -4.15
CA PHE A 217 20.25 -5.89 -4.22
C PHE A 217 20.13 -5.10 -5.52
N GLN A 218 20.08 -5.78 -6.66
CA GLN A 218 19.95 -5.16 -7.98
C GLN A 218 18.65 -4.38 -8.10
N TYR A 219 17.54 -5.00 -7.64
CA TYR A 219 16.22 -4.38 -7.67
C TYR A 219 16.16 -3.13 -6.79
N LEU A 220 16.57 -3.24 -5.52
CA LEU A 220 16.49 -2.12 -4.57
C LEU A 220 17.40 -0.96 -4.98
N ASN A 221 18.58 -1.21 -5.53
CA ASN A 221 19.43 -0.16 -6.09
C ASN A 221 18.77 0.57 -7.26
N SER A 222 18.05 -0.17 -8.11
CA SER A 222 17.31 0.43 -9.23
C SER A 222 16.13 1.26 -8.71
N LEU A 223 15.38 0.73 -7.75
CA LEU A 223 14.26 1.41 -7.11
C LEU A 223 14.71 2.70 -6.40
N GLN A 224 15.83 2.68 -5.68
CA GLN A 224 16.37 3.88 -5.03
C GLN A 224 16.67 5.00 -6.04
N LYS A 225 17.15 4.64 -7.24
CA LYS A 225 17.37 5.63 -8.31
C LYS A 225 16.05 6.20 -8.82
N VAL A 226 15.00 5.37 -8.93
CA VAL A 226 13.66 5.82 -9.30
C VAL A 226 13.12 6.79 -8.25
N PHE A 227 13.22 6.45 -6.96
CA PHE A 227 12.76 7.31 -5.87
C PHE A 227 13.45 8.67 -5.83
N ARG A 228 14.75 8.72 -6.09
CA ARG A 228 15.53 9.98 -6.13
C ARG A 228 15.17 10.89 -7.31
N ARG A 229 14.70 10.32 -8.43
CA ARG A 229 14.37 11.07 -9.65
C ARG A 229 12.95 11.62 -9.67
N ASN A 230 12.08 11.12 -8.82
CA ASN A 230 10.68 11.50 -8.77
C ASN A 230 10.40 12.27 -7.48
N GLU A 231 9.69 13.38 -7.58
CA GLU A 231 9.24 14.17 -6.42
C GLU A 231 8.22 13.38 -5.62
N PHE A 232 7.28 12.74 -6.30
CA PHE A 232 6.31 11.84 -5.70
C PHE A 232 6.27 10.48 -6.41
N VAL A 233 5.81 9.48 -5.67
CA VAL A 233 5.43 8.15 -6.16
C VAL A 233 4.09 7.82 -5.53
N ASN A 234 3.11 7.49 -6.35
CA ASN A 234 1.82 7.01 -5.89
C ASN A 234 1.53 5.64 -6.52
N VAL A 235 1.36 4.64 -5.67
CA VAL A 235 1.05 3.26 -6.09
C VAL A 235 -0.35 2.93 -5.62
N LYS A 236 -1.19 2.39 -6.51
CA LYS A 236 -2.51 1.88 -6.19
C LYS A 236 -2.54 0.37 -6.41
N PHE A 237 -3.10 -0.37 -5.46
CA PHE A 237 -3.33 -1.81 -5.55
C PHE A 237 -4.83 -2.08 -5.65
N GLU A 238 -5.22 -2.83 -6.68
CA GLU A 238 -6.59 -3.22 -6.98
C GLU A 238 -6.65 -4.72 -7.23
N ASP A 239 -7.84 -5.30 -7.23
CA ASP A 239 -8.10 -6.70 -7.60
C ASP A 239 -7.16 -7.70 -6.89
N VAL A 240 -7.03 -7.55 -5.57
CA VAL A 240 -6.13 -8.38 -4.75
C VAL A 240 -6.74 -9.76 -4.57
N ASP A 241 -6.02 -10.78 -5.01
CA ASP A 241 -6.33 -12.21 -4.82
C ASP A 241 -5.25 -12.88 -3.95
N ILE A 242 -5.67 -13.73 -3.01
CA ILE A 242 -4.80 -14.39 -2.03
C ILE A 242 -5.02 -15.89 -2.10
N VAL A 243 -3.98 -16.62 -2.45
CA VAL A 243 -4.00 -18.08 -2.58
C VAL A 243 -2.96 -18.70 -1.66
N GLN A 244 -3.36 -19.63 -0.79
CA GLN A 244 -2.44 -20.42 0.03
C GLN A 244 -1.74 -21.48 -0.82
N HIS A 245 -0.45 -21.73 -0.55
CA HIS A 245 0.29 -22.77 -1.25
C HIS A 245 -0.24 -24.18 -0.86
N PRO A 246 -0.50 -25.09 -1.84
CA PRO A 246 -1.17 -26.37 -1.56
C PRO A 246 -0.37 -27.35 -0.69
N LYS A 247 0.93 -27.12 -0.47
CA LYS A 247 1.83 -27.99 0.33
C LYS A 247 2.44 -27.30 1.54
N TYR A 248 2.42 -25.98 1.61
CA TYR A 248 3.09 -25.20 2.66
C TYR A 248 2.11 -24.18 3.22
N ASP A 249 1.65 -24.41 4.44
CA ASP A 249 0.58 -23.63 5.09
C ASP A 249 1.01 -22.19 5.40
N ASP A 250 2.30 -21.92 5.42
CA ASP A 250 2.93 -20.63 5.69
C ASP A 250 3.30 -19.82 4.43
N ILE A 251 3.11 -20.40 3.23
CA ILE A 251 3.39 -19.72 1.96
C ILE A 251 2.10 -19.28 1.27
N TYR A 252 2.08 -18.03 0.86
CA TYR A 252 0.94 -17.43 0.16
C TYR A 252 1.39 -16.72 -1.12
N GLY A 253 0.60 -16.88 -2.18
CA GLY A 253 0.65 -16.06 -3.37
C GLY A 253 -0.36 -14.94 -3.27
N VAL A 254 0.08 -13.72 -3.58
CA VAL A 254 -0.78 -12.55 -3.70
C VAL A 254 -0.64 -12.00 -5.10
N THR A 255 -1.71 -12.07 -5.88
CA THR A 255 -1.79 -11.45 -7.20
C THR A 255 -2.64 -10.20 -7.10
N LEU A 256 -2.18 -9.10 -7.69
CA LEU A 256 -2.92 -7.86 -7.68
C LEU A 256 -2.62 -7.00 -8.91
N LYS A 257 -3.54 -6.12 -9.24
CA LYS A 257 -3.35 -5.10 -10.25
C LYS A 257 -2.69 -3.89 -9.62
N GLN A 258 -1.55 -3.50 -10.15
CA GLN A 258 -0.79 -2.33 -9.71
C GLN A 258 -0.90 -1.22 -10.73
N ARG A 259 -1.25 -0.03 -10.29
CA ARG A 259 -1.04 1.22 -11.02
C ARG A 259 0.07 2.01 -10.35
N TRP A 260 1.01 2.46 -11.16
CA TRP A 260 2.12 3.31 -10.71
C TRP A 260 1.99 4.69 -11.33
N PHE A 261 2.09 5.72 -10.51
CA PHE A 261 2.16 7.11 -10.91
C PHE A 261 3.36 7.78 -10.26
N SER A 262 4.11 8.52 -11.03
CA SER A 262 5.22 9.32 -10.52
C SER A 262 5.40 10.57 -11.37
N THR A 263 6.28 11.46 -10.99
CA THR A 263 6.50 12.75 -11.66
C THR A 263 6.72 12.62 -13.18
N HIS A 264 7.31 11.55 -13.66
CA HIS A 264 7.71 11.39 -15.05
C HIS A 264 7.21 10.11 -15.72
N TYR A 265 6.49 9.27 -15.00
CA TYR A 265 6.13 7.94 -15.50
C TYR A 265 4.87 7.40 -14.85
N SER A 266 4.03 6.77 -15.66
CA SER A 266 2.89 6.00 -15.18
C SER A 266 2.81 4.67 -15.92
N ASP A 267 2.39 3.62 -15.22
CA ASP A 267 2.10 2.31 -15.81
C ASP A 267 0.97 1.57 -15.07
N GLU A 268 0.49 0.51 -15.71
CA GLU A 268 -0.51 -0.39 -15.16
C GLU A 268 -0.10 -1.83 -15.51
N GLY A 269 -0.13 -2.70 -14.52
CA GLY A 269 0.25 -4.09 -14.71
C GLY A 269 -0.15 -4.98 -13.54
N TYR A 270 0.23 -6.24 -13.62
CA TYR A 270 0.02 -7.22 -12.55
C TYR A 270 1.28 -7.42 -11.74
N LEU A 271 1.12 -7.34 -10.43
CA LEU A 271 2.11 -7.69 -9.43
C LEU A 271 1.74 -9.04 -8.83
N PHE A 272 2.69 -9.97 -8.79
CA PHE A 272 2.57 -11.19 -8.02
C PHE A 272 3.66 -11.20 -6.93
N LEU A 273 3.26 -11.58 -5.72
CA LEU A 273 4.15 -11.74 -4.56
C LEU A 273 3.99 -13.16 -4.01
N MET A 274 5.08 -13.89 -3.84
CA MET A 274 5.10 -15.10 -3.03
C MET A 274 5.71 -14.73 -1.67
N ILE A 275 4.91 -14.88 -0.61
CA ILE A 275 5.25 -14.42 0.73
C ILE A 275 5.34 -15.62 1.67
N ASP A 276 6.43 -15.69 2.42
CA ASP A 276 6.69 -16.68 3.46
C ASP A 276 6.35 -16.10 4.84
N PHE A 277 5.43 -16.75 5.53
CA PHE A 277 4.98 -16.43 6.90
C PHE A 277 5.47 -17.44 7.93
N SER A 278 6.54 -18.18 7.67
CA SER A 278 7.16 -19.09 8.66
C SER A 278 7.51 -18.35 9.95
N ASP A 279 7.96 -17.09 9.82
CA ASP A 279 7.99 -16.12 10.90
C ASP A 279 6.86 -15.10 10.70
N SER A 280 5.77 -15.26 11.45
CA SER A 280 4.58 -14.40 11.33
C SER A 280 4.83 -12.95 11.73
N GLU A 281 5.86 -12.68 12.54
CA GLU A 281 6.28 -11.33 12.93
C GLU A 281 7.11 -10.65 11.84
N ARG A 282 7.74 -11.44 10.96
CA ARG A 282 8.65 -10.97 9.92
C ARG A 282 8.41 -11.70 8.60
N PRO A 283 7.25 -11.51 7.97
CA PRO A 283 6.98 -12.14 6.67
C PRO A 283 7.95 -11.63 5.61
N LEU A 284 8.41 -12.55 4.73
CA LEU A 284 9.40 -12.26 3.70
C LEU A 284 8.87 -12.57 2.31
N ILE A 285 9.07 -11.62 1.39
CA ILE A 285 8.80 -11.83 -0.03
C ILE A 285 9.94 -12.68 -0.63
N GLN A 286 9.61 -13.89 -1.07
CA GLN A 286 10.52 -14.81 -1.75
C GLN A 286 10.56 -14.58 -3.27
N VAL A 287 9.41 -14.23 -3.85
CA VAL A 287 9.28 -13.90 -5.27
C VAL A 287 8.46 -12.65 -5.43
N ARG A 288 8.91 -11.74 -6.28
CA ARG A 288 8.16 -10.60 -6.77
C ARG A 288 8.22 -10.58 -8.30
N THR A 289 7.05 -10.57 -8.95
CA THR A 289 7.01 -10.32 -10.39
C THR A 289 6.18 -9.07 -10.69
N TRP A 290 6.49 -8.42 -11.80
CA TRP A 290 5.67 -7.37 -12.34
C TRP A 290 5.58 -7.51 -13.86
N GLN A 291 4.36 -7.46 -14.40
CA GLN A 291 4.04 -7.64 -15.81
C GLN A 291 3.21 -6.46 -16.31
N PRO A 292 3.64 -5.73 -17.35
CA PRO A 292 2.83 -4.68 -17.93
C PRO A 292 1.56 -5.27 -18.54
N TYR A 293 0.40 -4.66 -18.25
CA TYR A 293 -0.89 -5.10 -18.76
C TYR A 293 -1.16 -4.54 -20.17
N LYS A 294 -0.71 -3.30 -20.41
CA LYS A 294 -0.92 -2.59 -21.67
C LYS A 294 0.40 -2.11 -22.26
N ASN A 295 0.40 -1.89 -23.57
CA ASN A 295 1.48 -1.20 -24.26
C ASN A 295 1.33 0.34 -24.15
N ASN A 296 2.30 1.08 -24.71
CA ASN A 296 2.27 2.55 -24.72
C ASN A 296 1.10 3.16 -25.52
N LYS A 297 0.39 2.35 -26.31
CA LYS A 297 -0.80 2.77 -27.07
C LYS A 297 -2.10 2.48 -26.33
N GLY A 298 -2.03 1.79 -25.19
CA GLY A 298 -3.17 1.36 -24.40
C GLY A 298 -3.76 0.01 -24.79
N ASP A 299 -3.15 -0.72 -25.76
CA ASP A 299 -3.60 -2.04 -26.14
C ASP A 299 -3.22 -3.07 -25.09
N ILE A 300 -4.13 -4.01 -24.80
CA ILE A 300 -3.87 -5.12 -23.86
C ILE A 300 -2.88 -6.09 -24.50
N ILE A 301 -1.78 -6.37 -23.80
CA ILE A 301 -0.70 -7.26 -24.27
C ILE A 301 -0.48 -8.47 -23.38
N LEU A 302 -1.04 -8.49 -22.16
CA LEU A 302 -0.99 -9.60 -21.23
C LEU A 302 -2.37 -10.28 -21.18
N GLN A 303 -2.42 -11.59 -21.37
CA GLN A 303 -3.65 -12.37 -21.19
C GLN A 303 -3.74 -12.89 -19.75
N ASP A 304 -4.95 -13.15 -19.26
CA ASP A 304 -5.19 -13.59 -17.89
C ASP A 304 -4.42 -14.88 -17.54
N ASN A 305 -4.30 -15.82 -18.48
CA ASN A 305 -3.57 -17.08 -18.29
C ASN A 305 -2.05 -16.91 -18.25
N ASP A 306 -1.53 -15.75 -18.63
CA ASP A 306 -0.09 -15.46 -18.66
C ASP A 306 0.36 -14.65 -17.40
N ILE A 307 -0.57 -14.35 -16.50
CA ILE A 307 -0.27 -13.67 -15.24
C ILE A 307 0.44 -14.65 -14.31
N PHE A 308 1.60 -14.26 -13.78
CA PHE A 308 2.33 -15.08 -12.82
C PHE A 308 1.52 -15.41 -11.58
N SER A 309 1.61 -16.66 -11.15
CA SER A 309 0.91 -17.24 -10.01
C SER A 309 1.83 -18.15 -9.19
N LEU A 310 1.35 -18.71 -8.09
CA LEU A 310 2.11 -19.68 -7.28
C LEU A 310 2.60 -20.89 -8.07
N SER A 311 1.84 -21.33 -9.08
CA SER A 311 2.18 -22.51 -9.88
C SER A 311 3.43 -22.34 -10.77
N ASP A 312 3.85 -21.09 -11.00
CA ASP A 312 5.02 -20.78 -11.84
C ASP A 312 6.34 -20.87 -11.07
N PHE A 313 6.29 -21.07 -9.75
CA PHE A 313 7.47 -21.06 -8.89
C PHE A 313 7.59 -22.33 -8.05
N HIS A 314 8.82 -22.87 -7.97
CA HIS A 314 9.13 -23.99 -7.11
C HIS A 314 9.84 -23.49 -5.85
N ILE A 315 9.34 -23.94 -4.69
CA ILE A 315 9.98 -23.67 -3.40
C ILE A 315 11.01 -24.77 -3.15
N VAL A 316 12.26 -24.36 -3.00
CA VAL A 316 13.35 -25.23 -2.54
C VAL A 316 13.61 -24.85 -1.08
N ARG A 317 13.27 -25.76 -0.18
CA ARG A 317 13.58 -25.65 1.27
C ARG A 317 14.67 -26.60 1.64
#